data_faeae674ee7d93c9f1365e44033558f1
#
_entry.id   faeae674ee7d93c9f1365e44033558f1
#
_cell.length_a   1.000
_cell.length_b   1.000
_cell.length_c   1.000
_cell.angle_alpha   90.00
_cell.angle_beta   90.00
_cell.angle_gamma   90.00
#
_symmetry.space_group_name_H-M   'P 1'
#
loop_
_entity.id
_entity.type
_entity.pdbx_description
1 polymer ?
#
loop_
_entity_poly.entity_id
_entity_poly.type
_entity_poly.pdbx_seq_one_letter_code
_entity_poly.pdbx_strand_id
1 'polypeptide(L)'
;MLPRFLTSPNTSHATRRAGFTLVEILIALTLLGLLTVMLFTSFYSVTRAWETGRSVIDSTGHSDYLMEQLTAALRSAYTPGSGEKYGLIFQDDGEDEEARDTIEWTKVGPALVGEDAEFASVPHRIRVSITDEDGDFPGGFTVRAWRQDLQLEDFDPEVDTTELCLSPKVIGFNCRLLDPDQARTADDEINWIDEWTKTNMLPTALELTLWMEPPEDDGEPIQSQRIVEIPMGALSQNPNLGSSSNQEARQGTSNSIGGGRGNRRPGISINTGNGGNGGGRPNAPSGGAPMPPGGMAPPIPR
;
A
#
# COMPACT_ATOMS: atom_id res chain seq x y z
N MET A 1 98.57 15.28 -43.71
CA MET A 1 97.75 14.43 -42.87
C MET A 1 96.26 14.69 -43.24
N LEU A 2 95.64 13.73 -43.97
CA LEU A 2 94.25 13.83 -44.42
C LEU A 2 93.44 12.82 -43.65
N PRO A 3 92.23 13.19 -43.04
CA PRO A 3 91.40 12.20 -42.35
C PRO A 3 90.58 11.37 -43.34
N ARG A 4 90.59 10.07 -43.13
CA ARG A 4 89.83 9.06 -43.86
C ARG A 4 88.35 9.14 -43.33
N PHE A 5 87.40 9.53 -44.20
CA PHE A 5 85.98 9.36 -43.94
C PHE A 5 85.58 7.90 -44.09
N LEU A 6 85.16 7.28 -42.99
CA LEU A 6 84.56 5.95 -42.98
C LEU A 6 83.06 6.09 -43.38
N THR A 7 82.78 5.64 -44.59
CA THR A 7 81.39 5.48 -45.06
C THR A 7 80.77 4.27 -44.39
N SER A 8 79.76 4.51 -43.54
CA SER A 8 78.95 3.44 -42.93
C SER A 8 78.02 2.82 -43.99
N PRO A 9 77.93 1.50 -44.09
CA PRO A 9 76.97 0.84 -45.00
C PRO A 9 75.56 0.97 -44.48
N ASN A 10 74.71 1.67 -45.25
CA ASN A 10 73.28 1.81 -45.00
C ASN A 10 72.64 0.46 -45.35
N THR A 11 72.39 -0.40 -44.36
CA THR A 11 71.64 -1.63 -44.51
C THR A 11 70.15 -1.29 -44.55
N SER A 12 69.61 -1.08 -45.72
CA SER A 12 68.20 -1.00 -45.98
C SER A 12 67.50 -2.35 -45.68
N HIS A 13 66.92 -2.48 -44.51
CA HIS A 13 66.01 -3.61 -44.20
C HIS A 13 64.79 -3.50 -45.12
N ALA A 14 64.82 -4.27 -46.21
CA ALA A 14 63.64 -4.50 -47.04
C ALA A 14 62.61 -5.29 -46.20
N THR A 15 61.67 -4.61 -45.63
CA THR A 15 60.54 -5.23 -45.01
C THR A 15 59.78 -6.03 -46.05
N ARG A 16 59.94 -7.36 -46.03
CA ARG A 16 59.15 -8.28 -46.84
C ARG A 16 57.65 -8.04 -46.46
N ARG A 17 56.88 -7.47 -47.33
CA ARG A 17 55.45 -7.40 -47.22
C ARG A 17 54.93 -8.84 -47.37
N ALA A 18 54.64 -9.50 -46.25
CA ALA A 18 53.93 -10.77 -46.23
C ALA A 18 52.45 -10.49 -46.64
N GLY A 19 52.04 -11.03 -47.76
CA GLY A 19 50.64 -11.01 -48.16
C GLY A 19 49.85 -12.03 -47.33
N PHE A 20 48.62 -11.72 -46.98
CA PHE A 20 47.72 -12.66 -46.29
C PHE A 20 47.37 -13.84 -47.19
N THR A 21 47.33 -15.03 -46.62
CA THR A 21 46.87 -16.22 -47.32
C THR A 21 45.32 -16.25 -47.32
N LEU A 22 44.74 -16.83 -48.37
CA LEU A 22 43.27 -16.98 -48.47
C LEU A 22 42.70 -17.76 -47.28
N VAL A 23 43.42 -18.75 -46.77
CA VAL A 23 43.08 -19.56 -45.60
C VAL A 23 43.03 -18.71 -44.33
N GLU A 24 43.99 -17.81 -44.16
CA GLU A 24 44.05 -16.91 -42.99
C GLU A 24 42.83 -15.96 -42.95
N ILE A 25 42.43 -15.43 -44.11
CA ILE A 25 41.21 -14.60 -44.22
C ILE A 25 39.95 -15.42 -43.91
N LEU A 26 39.85 -16.66 -44.39
CA LEU A 26 38.71 -17.54 -44.09
C LEU A 26 38.60 -17.85 -42.61
N ILE A 27 39.73 -18.18 -41.95
CA ILE A 27 39.79 -18.43 -40.52
C ILE A 27 39.38 -17.16 -39.74
N ALA A 28 39.92 -16.01 -40.11
CA ALA A 28 39.60 -14.74 -39.47
C ALA A 28 38.12 -14.40 -39.59
N LEU A 29 37.50 -14.60 -40.76
CA LEU A 29 36.07 -14.36 -40.97
C LEU A 29 35.17 -15.34 -40.19
N THR A 30 35.58 -16.63 -40.12
CA THR A 30 34.81 -17.61 -39.33
C THR A 30 34.86 -17.31 -37.84
N LEU A 31 36.05 -16.94 -37.31
CA LEU A 31 36.21 -16.53 -35.92
C LEU A 31 35.43 -15.24 -35.60
N LEU A 32 35.48 -14.25 -36.53
CA LEU A 32 34.73 -13.01 -36.38
C LEU A 32 33.23 -13.30 -36.38
N GLY A 33 32.74 -14.18 -37.26
CA GLY A 33 31.34 -14.60 -37.30
C GLY A 33 30.91 -15.26 -36.00
N LEU A 34 31.71 -16.18 -35.47
CA LEU A 34 31.46 -16.86 -34.21
C LEU A 34 31.40 -15.86 -33.03
N LEU A 35 32.34 -14.95 -32.94
CA LEU A 35 32.35 -13.90 -31.90
C LEU A 35 31.12 -12.99 -32.02
N THR A 36 30.72 -12.63 -33.24
CA THR A 36 29.54 -11.79 -33.47
C THR A 36 28.25 -12.48 -32.99
N VAL A 37 28.11 -13.78 -33.28
CA VAL A 37 26.98 -14.58 -32.81
C VAL A 37 26.96 -14.64 -31.28
N MET A 38 28.09 -14.90 -30.63
CA MET A 38 28.20 -14.95 -29.17
C MET A 38 27.83 -13.60 -28.54
N LEU A 39 28.30 -12.49 -29.08
CA LEU A 39 27.98 -11.15 -28.61
C LEU A 39 26.51 -10.85 -28.77
N PHE A 40 25.91 -11.23 -29.89
CA PHE A 40 24.48 -10.97 -30.17
C PHE A 40 23.56 -11.77 -29.25
N THR A 41 23.86 -13.06 -29.02
CA THR A 41 23.11 -13.89 -28.09
C THR A 41 23.24 -13.38 -26.66
N SER A 42 24.43 -12.96 -26.25
CA SER A 42 24.65 -12.38 -24.92
C SER A 42 23.88 -11.08 -24.74
N PHE A 43 23.91 -10.18 -25.73
CA PHE A 43 23.17 -8.93 -25.70
C PHE A 43 21.65 -9.17 -25.64
N TYR A 44 21.14 -10.07 -26.45
CA TYR A 44 19.73 -10.43 -26.47
C TYR A 44 19.26 -10.99 -25.11
N SER A 45 20.06 -11.88 -24.50
CA SER A 45 19.77 -12.44 -23.18
C SER A 45 19.69 -11.35 -22.09
N VAL A 46 20.64 -10.39 -22.11
CA VAL A 46 20.66 -9.28 -21.14
C VAL A 46 19.45 -8.36 -21.33
N THR A 47 19.10 -8.04 -22.58
CA THR A 47 17.95 -7.19 -22.87
C THR A 47 16.66 -7.83 -22.40
N ARG A 48 16.45 -9.11 -22.68
CA ARG A 48 15.27 -9.86 -22.21
C ARG A 48 15.20 -9.91 -20.69
N ALA A 49 16.31 -10.21 -20.01
CA ALA A 49 16.36 -10.23 -18.56
C ALA A 49 16.03 -8.85 -17.94
N TRP A 50 16.44 -7.77 -18.62
CA TRP A 50 16.11 -6.41 -18.21
C TRP A 50 14.61 -6.09 -18.37
N GLU A 51 14.02 -6.48 -19.49
CA GLU A 51 12.59 -6.30 -19.76
C GLU A 51 11.72 -7.05 -18.74
N THR A 52 12.03 -8.32 -18.48
CA THR A 52 11.37 -9.13 -17.44
C THR A 52 11.52 -8.49 -16.06
N GLY A 53 12.76 -8.11 -15.69
CA GLY A 53 13.03 -7.48 -14.39
C GLY A 53 12.24 -6.17 -14.21
N ARG A 54 12.11 -5.38 -15.26
CA ARG A 54 11.30 -4.15 -15.24
C ARG A 54 9.81 -4.46 -15.07
N SER A 55 9.29 -5.44 -15.78
CA SER A 55 7.88 -5.84 -15.68
C SER A 55 7.54 -6.32 -14.27
N VAL A 56 8.42 -7.11 -13.62
CA VAL A 56 8.24 -7.55 -12.23
C VAL A 56 8.21 -6.35 -11.27
N ILE A 57 9.13 -5.40 -11.42
CA ILE A 57 9.18 -4.20 -10.57
C ILE A 57 7.90 -3.36 -10.74
N ASP A 58 7.44 -3.15 -11.97
CA ASP A 58 6.24 -2.38 -12.27
C ASP A 58 4.99 -3.07 -11.69
N SER A 59 4.87 -4.40 -11.80
CA SER A 59 3.75 -5.17 -11.24
C SER A 59 3.78 -5.17 -9.71
N THR A 60 4.95 -5.37 -9.09
CA THR A 60 5.10 -5.32 -7.64
C THR A 60 4.76 -3.94 -7.08
N GLY A 61 5.26 -2.88 -7.73
CA GLY A 61 4.96 -1.51 -7.32
C GLY A 61 3.47 -1.17 -7.43
N HIS A 62 2.79 -1.70 -8.46
CA HIS A 62 1.36 -1.53 -8.63
C HIS A 62 0.56 -2.29 -7.57
N SER A 63 0.94 -3.54 -7.27
CA SER A 63 0.36 -4.35 -6.20
C SER A 63 0.51 -3.67 -4.83
N ASP A 64 1.71 -3.16 -4.51
CA ASP A 64 1.96 -2.44 -3.27
C ASP A 64 1.08 -1.19 -3.14
N TYR A 65 0.89 -0.45 -4.23
CA TYR A 65 -0.01 0.71 -4.25
C TYR A 65 -1.45 0.30 -3.95
N LEU A 66 -1.97 -0.75 -4.58
CA LEU A 66 -3.33 -1.25 -4.31
C LEU A 66 -3.49 -1.71 -2.87
N MET A 67 -2.50 -2.44 -2.34
CA MET A 67 -2.49 -2.87 -0.94
C MET A 67 -2.45 -1.69 0.04
N GLU A 68 -1.75 -0.61 -0.29
CA GLU A 68 -1.74 0.62 0.53
C GLU A 68 -3.12 1.28 0.52
N GLN A 69 -3.77 1.38 -0.64
CA GLN A 69 -5.12 1.92 -0.76
C GLN A 69 -6.15 1.07 -0.01
N LEU A 70 -6.08 -0.26 -0.13
CA LEU A 70 -6.92 -1.18 0.64
C LEU A 70 -6.69 -1.03 2.15
N THR A 71 -5.43 -0.99 2.57
CA THR A 71 -5.06 -0.79 3.98
C THR A 71 -5.63 0.52 4.51
N ALA A 72 -5.49 1.62 3.77
CA ALA A 72 -6.03 2.91 4.15
C ALA A 72 -7.57 2.89 4.23
N ALA A 73 -8.23 2.24 3.28
CA ALA A 73 -9.68 2.10 3.25
C ALA A 73 -10.21 1.29 4.43
N LEU A 74 -9.55 0.16 4.77
CA LEU A 74 -9.94 -0.69 5.90
C LEU A 74 -9.65 -0.01 7.25
N ARG A 75 -8.54 0.70 7.38
CA ARG A 75 -8.22 1.47 8.60
C ARG A 75 -9.17 2.64 8.83
N SER A 76 -9.78 3.15 7.77
CA SER A 76 -10.82 4.18 7.83
C SER A 76 -12.24 3.61 7.96
N ALA A 77 -12.37 2.29 8.19
CA ALA A 77 -13.65 1.65 8.42
C ALA A 77 -14.40 2.33 9.56
N TYR A 78 -15.69 2.56 9.35
CA TYR A 78 -16.54 3.33 10.24
C TYR A 78 -17.77 2.51 10.67
N THR A 79 -18.04 2.52 11.96
CA THR A 79 -19.28 1.99 12.53
C THR A 79 -19.78 2.94 13.61
N PRO A 80 -20.95 3.55 13.45
CA PRO A 80 -21.50 4.49 14.42
C PRO A 80 -22.09 3.82 15.67
N GLY A 81 -21.94 2.51 15.81
CA GLY A 81 -22.53 1.73 16.90
C GLY A 81 -23.26 0.49 16.38
N SER A 82 -24.06 -0.13 17.23
CA SER A 82 -24.77 -1.38 16.92
C SER A 82 -25.87 -1.17 15.86
N GLY A 83 -25.51 -1.30 14.59
CA GLY A 83 -26.46 -1.28 13.49
C GLY A 83 -26.07 -2.29 12.43
N GLU A 84 -27.01 -3.13 12.00
CA GLU A 84 -26.77 -4.16 10.97
C GLU A 84 -26.24 -3.61 9.64
N LYS A 85 -26.39 -2.30 9.43
CA LYS A 85 -26.02 -1.64 8.16
C LYS A 85 -24.56 -1.21 8.04
N TYR A 86 -23.77 -1.31 9.11
CA TYR A 86 -22.42 -0.72 9.14
C TYR A 86 -21.29 -1.73 9.31
N GLY A 87 -21.60 -2.98 9.56
CA GLY A 87 -20.61 -4.04 9.67
C GLY A 87 -20.03 -4.45 8.32
N LEU A 88 -19.10 -5.40 8.39
CA LEU A 88 -18.50 -6.00 7.21
C LEU A 88 -19.41 -7.11 6.67
N ILE A 89 -19.61 -7.11 5.36
CA ILE A 89 -20.16 -8.24 4.60
C ILE A 89 -19.01 -8.86 3.85
N PHE A 90 -18.89 -10.16 3.94
CA PHE A 90 -17.84 -10.93 3.31
C PHE A 90 -18.46 -12.12 2.58
N GLN A 91 -17.96 -12.39 1.41
CA GLN A 91 -18.30 -13.55 0.61
C GLN A 91 -17.00 -14.14 0.10
N ASP A 92 -16.73 -15.35 0.53
CA ASP A 92 -15.62 -16.18 0.08
C ASP A 92 -15.99 -16.83 -1.26
N ASP A 93 -15.11 -16.76 -2.26
CA ASP A 93 -15.29 -17.36 -3.57
C ASP A 93 -13.95 -17.76 -4.19
N GLY A 94 -13.71 -19.06 -4.29
CA GLY A 94 -12.50 -19.64 -4.85
C GLY A 94 -11.34 -19.75 -3.87
N GLU A 95 -10.25 -20.29 -4.34
CA GLU A 95 -9.03 -20.51 -3.55
C GLU A 95 -7.80 -20.06 -4.34
N ASP A 96 -6.72 -19.70 -3.63
CA ASP A 96 -5.42 -19.34 -4.19
C ASP A 96 -5.52 -18.20 -5.24
N GLU A 97 -4.90 -18.39 -6.40
CA GLU A 97 -4.85 -17.42 -7.50
C GLU A 97 -6.19 -17.24 -8.24
N GLU A 98 -7.13 -18.17 -8.05
CA GLU A 98 -8.48 -18.12 -8.62
C GLU A 98 -9.50 -17.51 -7.62
N ALA A 99 -9.05 -17.12 -6.43
CA ALA A 99 -9.90 -16.51 -5.41
C ALA A 99 -10.51 -15.19 -5.91
N ARG A 100 -11.83 -15.03 -5.72
CA ARG A 100 -12.62 -13.87 -6.14
C ARG A 100 -13.50 -13.35 -5.02
N ASP A 101 -12.91 -13.23 -3.85
CA ASP A 101 -13.62 -12.77 -2.67
C ASP A 101 -14.24 -11.40 -2.85
N THR A 102 -15.38 -11.21 -2.21
CA THR A 102 -16.05 -9.93 -2.14
C THR A 102 -16.08 -9.44 -0.71
N ILE A 103 -15.59 -8.23 -0.48
CA ILE A 103 -15.69 -7.56 0.81
C ILE A 103 -16.44 -6.23 0.68
N GLU A 104 -17.34 -5.98 1.64
CA GLU A 104 -18.12 -4.76 1.66
C GLU A 104 -18.17 -4.19 3.07
N TRP A 105 -17.84 -2.91 3.23
CA TRP A 105 -17.85 -2.22 4.53
C TRP A 105 -18.14 -0.74 4.38
N THR A 106 -18.48 -0.10 5.49
CA THR A 106 -18.63 1.36 5.54
C THR A 106 -17.32 2.02 5.99
N LYS A 107 -16.94 3.10 5.32
CA LYS A 107 -15.74 3.87 5.66
C LYS A 107 -15.94 5.37 5.49
N VAL A 108 -14.92 6.14 5.89
CA VAL A 108 -14.80 7.58 5.63
C VAL A 108 -13.45 7.83 4.97
N GLY A 109 -13.37 8.80 4.08
CA GLY A 109 -12.11 9.18 3.42
C GLY A 109 -12.00 8.71 1.96
N PRO A 110 -11.04 9.23 1.22
CA PRO A 110 -10.96 9.10 -0.24
C PRO A 110 -10.33 7.79 -0.74
N ALA A 111 -9.70 6.99 0.12
CA ALA A 111 -9.02 5.76 -0.30
C ALA A 111 -9.94 4.88 -1.14
N LEU A 112 -9.48 4.35 -2.25
CA LEU A 112 -10.16 3.56 -3.28
C LEU A 112 -11.20 4.33 -4.13
N VAL A 113 -11.79 5.41 -3.63
CA VAL A 113 -12.84 6.17 -4.37
C VAL A 113 -12.33 7.47 -4.98
N GLY A 114 -11.15 7.95 -4.57
CA GLY A 114 -10.56 9.20 -5.00
C GLY A 114 -11.00 10.42 -4.19
N GLU A 115 -10.17 11.47 -4.23
CA GLU A 115 -10.42 12.72 -3.49
C GLU A 115 -11.59 13.53 -4.10
N ASP A 116 -11.84 13.35 -5.38
CA ASP A 116 -12.88 14.08 -6.13
C ASP A 116 -14.29 13.48 -5.92
N ALA A 117 -14.41 12.34 -5.25
CA ALA A 117 -15.72 11.75 -4.96
C ALA A 117 -16.50 12.64 -3.99
N GLU A 118 -17.70 13.08 -4.39
CA GLU A 118 -18.56 13.98 -3.62
C GLU A 118 -18.87 13.48 -2.19
N PHE A 119 -18.82 12.17 -2.01
CA PHE A 119 -19.09 11.51 -0.73
C PHE A 119 -17.83 11.07 0.03
N ALA A 120 -16.63 11.37 -0.44
CA ALA A 120 -15.39 10.93 0.22
C ALA A 120 -15.28 11.42 1.68
N SER A 121 -15.85 12.56 2.01
CA SER A 121 -15.80 13.16 3.36
C SER A 121 -16.91 12.68 4.32
N VAL A 122 -17.88 11.91 3.84
CA VAL A 122 -18.99 11.38 4.64
C VAL A 122 -18.94 9.85 4.69
N PRO A 123 -19.64 9.21 5.66
CA PRO A 123 -19.71 7.75 5.67
C PRO A 123 -20.36 7.24 4.38
N HIS A 124 -19.64 6.37 3.72
CA HIS A 124 -20.07 5.71 2.49
C HIS A 124 -19.69 4.23 2.54
N ARG A 125 -20.48 3.44 1.86
CA ARG A 125 -20.24 2.01 1.73
C ARG A 125 -19.44 1.75 0.48
N ILE A 126 -18.50 0.82 0.56
CA ILE A 126 -17.73 0.36 -0.58
C ILE A 126 -17.77 -1.16 -0.65
N ARG A 127 -17.78 -1.68 -1.86
CA ARG A 127 -17.62 -3.09 -2.17
C ARG A 127 -16.40 -3.24 -3.06
N VAL A 128 -15.55 -4.19 -2.73
CA VAL A 128 -14.35 -4.54 -3.50
C VAL A 128 -14.48 -5.99 -3.93
N SER A 129 -14.23 -6.27 -5.19
CA SER A 129 -14.36 -7.60 -5.80
C SER A 129 -13.48 -7.71 -7.04
N ILE A 130 -13.41 -8.91 -7.61
CA ILE A 130 -12.91 -9.11 -8.97
C ILE A 130 -14.09 -9.31 -9.88
N THR A 131 -14.12 -8.56 -10.99
CA THR A 131 -15.17 -8.61 -12.00
C THR A 131 -14.57 -9.04 -13.33
N ASP A 132 -15.31 -9.83 -14.09
CA ASP A 132 -14.90 -10.25 -15.42
C ASP A 132 -14.97 -9.09 -16.43
N GLU A 133 -14.23 -9.23 -17.51
CA GLU A 133 -14.32 -8.31 -18.64
C GLU A 133 -15.73 -8.39 -19.28
N ASP A 134 -16.36 -7.23 -19.46
CA ASP A 134 -17.66 -7.12 -20.13
C ASP A 134 -17.70 -5.91 -21.08
N GLY A 135 -17.71 -6.19 -22.37
CA GLY A 135 -17.74 -5.18 -23.42
C GLY A 135 -16.54 -4.23 -23.38
N ASP A 136 -16.77 -2.95 -23.07
CA ASP A 136 -15.72 -1.94 -22.93
C ASP A 136 -15.13 -1.89 -21.51
N PHE A 137 -15.67 -2.65 -20.56
CA PHE A 137 -15.17 -2.70 -19.19
C PHE A 137 -14.03 -3.73 -19.08
N PRO A 138 -12.84 -3.31 -18.60
CA PRO A 138 -11.63 -4.15 -18.67
C PRO A 138 -11.61 -5.31 -17.66
N GLY A 139 -12.59 -5.37 -16.75
CA GLY A 139 -12.56 -6.36 -15.65
C GLY A 139 -11.42 -6.14 -14.65
N GLY A 140 -11.13 -7.18 -13.83
CA GLY A 140 -10.07 -7.17 -12.83
C GLY A 140 -10.54 -6.70 -11.46
N PHE A 141 -9.64 -6.10 -10.68
CA PHE A 141 -9.93 -5.63 -9.32
C PHE A 141 -10.73 -4.33 -9.36
N THR A 142 -11.92 -4.37 -8.78
CA THR A 142 -12.92 -3.30 -8.93
C THR A 142 -13.41 -2.80 -7.59
N VAL A 143 -13.95 -1.58 -7.59
CA VAL A 143 -14.64 -0.99 -6.45
C VAL A 143 -15.97 -0.37 -6.89
N ARG A 144 -17.01 -0.62 -6.11
CA ARG A 144 -18.28 0.12 -6.14
C ARG A 144 -18.41 0.91 -4.86
N ALA A 145 -18.94 2.12 -4.94
CA ALA A 145 -19.07 2.97 -3.77
C ALA A 145 -20.39 3.74 -3.81
N TRP A 146 -21.05 3.87 -2.64
CA TRP A 146 -22.31 4.60 -2.51
C TRP A 146 -22.49 5.19 -1.13
N ARG A 147 -23.31 6.23 -1.06
CA ARG A 147 -23.64 6.87 0.21
C ARG A 147 -24.54 5.98 1.05
N GLN A 148 -24.17 5.77 2.30
CA GLN A 148 -24.93 4.95 3.25
C GLN A 148 -26.28 5.56 3.63
N ASP A 149 -26.37 6.89 3.69
CA ASP A 149 -27.55 7.63 4.13
C ASP A 149 -28.62 7.81 3.04
N LEU A 150 -28.30 7.54 1.79
CA LEU A 150 -29.20 7.71 0.65
C LEU A 150 -29.78 6.40 0.11
N GLN A 151 -29.60 5.29 0.82
CA GLN A 151 -30.17 4.01 0.38
C GLN A 151 -31.71 4.07 0.45
N LEU A 152 -32.32 3.95 -0.70
CA LEU A 152 -33.76 3.73 -0.83
C LEU A 152 -34.12 2.27 -0.52
N GLU A 153 -35.40 1.96 -0.27
CA GLU A 153 -35.80 0.57 0.01
C GLU A 153 -35.50 -0.41 -1.15
N ASP A 154 -35.51 0.10 -2.38
CA ASP A 154 -35.23 -0.68 -3.61
C ASP A 154 -33.82 -0.46 -4.17
N PHE A 155 -32.87 0.05 -3.36
CA PHE A 155 -31.49 0.29 -3.81
C PHE A 155 -30.73 -1.00 -4.04
N ASP A 156 -30.23 -1.17 -5.28
CA ASP A 156 -29.38 -2.28 -5.69
C ASP A 156 -27.98 -1.74 -6.07
N PRO A 157 -26.93 -2.05 -5.30
CA PRO A 157 -25.59 -1.58 -5.59
C PRO A 157 -25.06 -1.96 -6.99
N GLU A 158 -25.54 -3.06 -7.56
CA GLU A 158 -25.10 -3.52 -8.89
C GLU A 158 -25.72 -2.68 -10.02
N VAL A 159 -26.92 -2.18 -9.82
CA VAL A 159 -27.65 -1.39 -10.82
C VAL A 159 -27.49 0.11 -10.60
N ASP A 160 -27.51 0.55 -9.35
CA ASP A 160 -27.60 1.97 -8.98
C ASP A 160 -26.24 2.64 -8.78
N THR A 161 -25.13 1.89 -8.89
CA THR A 161 -23.79 2.44 -8.73
C THR A 161 -22.91 2.16 -9.95
N THR A 162 -21.91 3.01 -10.13
CA THR A 162 -20.88 2.81 -11.16
C THR A 162 -19.73 2.00 -10.58
N GLU A 163 -19.33 0.99 -11.31
CA GLU A 163 -18.13 0.20 -11.01
C GLU A 163 -16.89 0.90 -11.55
N LEU A 164 -15.86 0.97 -10.73
CA LEU A 164 -14.56 1.53 -11.09
C LEU A 164 -13.51 0.42 -11.08
N CYS A 165 -12.89 0.15 -12.23
CA CYS A 165 -11.74 -0.74 -12.29
C CYS A 165 -10.50 -0.03 -11.72
N LEU A 166 -9.93 -0.59 -10.67
CA LEU A 166 -8.70 -0.13 -10.04
C LEU A 166 -7.47 -0.73 -10.72
N SER A 167 -7.57 -1.99 -11.15
CA SER A 167 -6.50 -2.67 -11.88
C SER A 167 -7.04 -3.87 -12.68
N PRO A 168 -6.85 -3.87 -13.99
CA PRO A 168 -7.15 -5.04 -14.80
C PRO A 168 -6.10 -6.16 -14.69
N LYS A 169 -4.96 -5.90 -14.03
CA LYS A 169 -3.86 -6.86 -13.86
C LYS A 169 -3.97 -7.74 -12.63
N VAL A 170 -4.94 -7.50 -11.77
CA VAL A 170 -5.22 -8.36 -10.62
C VAL A 170 -6.12 -9.49 -11.09
N ILE A 171 -5.63 -10.71 -10.95
CA ILE A 171 -6.32 -11.93 -11.38
C ILE A 171 -6.98 -12.67 -10.23
N GLY A 172 -6.48 -12.48 -8.99
CA GLY A 172 -7.01 -13.10 -7.79
C GLY A 172 -7.00 -12.16 -6.59
N PHE A 173 -8.03 -12.28 -5.76
CA PHE A 173 -8.17 -11.58 -4.50
C PHE A 173 -8.75 -12.51 -3.44
N ASN A 174 -8.02 -12.74 -2.37
CA ASN A 174 -8.46 -13.53 -1.22
C ASN A 174 -8.36 -12.70 0.05
N CYS A 175 -9.32 -12.91 0.94
CA CYS A 175 -9.44 -12.20 2.21
C CYS A 175 -9.79 -13.18 3.32
N ARG A 176 -8.95 -13.28 4.35
CA ARG A 176 -9.21 -14.09 5.54
C ARG A 176 -9.39 -13.20 6.74
N LEU A 177 -10.29 -13.54 7.62
CA LEU A 177 -10.68 -12.74 8.76
C LEU A 177 -10.14 -13.36 10.05
N LEU A 178 -9.71 -12.50 10.99
CA LEU A 178 -9.32 -12.98 12.31
C LEU A 178 -10.55 -13.42 13.08
N ASP A 179 -10.53 -14.67 13.59
CA ASP A 179 -11.62 -15.23 14.39
C ASP A 179 -11.86 -14.33 15.64
N PRO A 180 -13.04 -13.74 15.80
CA PRO A 180 -13.36 -12.87 16.92
C PRO A 180 -13.48 -13.60 18.25
N ASP A 181 -13.72 -14.91 18.20
CA ASP A 181 -13.94 -15.75 19.38
C ASP A 181 -12.64 -16.43 19.85
N GLN A 182 -11.54 -16.23 19.12
CA GLN A 182 -10.24 -16.74 19.52
C GLN A 182 -9.80 -16.09 20.85
N ALA A 183 -9.66 -16.94 21.88
CA ALA A 183 -9.02 -16.52 23.13
C ALA A 183 -7.56 -16.14 22.84
N ARG A 184 -7.20 -14.88 23.04
CA ARG A 184 -5.83 -14.38 22.86
C ARG A 184 -4.94 -14.88 24.00
N THR A 185 -4.51 -16.13 23.92
CA THR A 185 -3.41 -16.64 24.73
C THR A 185 -2.12 -16.43 23.93
N ALA A 186 -1.05 -16.06 24.60
CA ALA A 186 0.20 -15.65 23.96
C ALA A 186 0.90 -16.75 23.13
N ASP A 187 0.44 -17.99 23.23
CA ASP A 187 1.01 -19.17 22.59
C ASP A 187 0.09 -19.81 21.53
N ASP A 188 -1.10 -19.23 21.28
CA ASP A 188 -2.04 -19.79 20.30
C ASP A 188 -1.69 -19.29 18.87
N GLU A 189 -1.69 -20.21 17.93
CA GLU A 189 -1.64 -19.89 16.49
C GLU A 189 -2.81 -18.98 16.13
N ILE A 190 -2.55 -18.00 15.26
CA ILE A 190 -3.58 -17.10 14.76
C ILE A 190 -4.56 -17.94 13.93
N ASN A 191 -5.82 -17.95 14.34
CA ASN A 191 -6.88 -18.64 13.62
C ASN A 191 -7.55 -17.69 12.63
N TRP A 192 -7.32 -17.92 11.35
CA TRP A 192 -7.99 -17.23 10.26
C TRP A 192 -9.22 -18.00 9.83
N ILE A 193 -10.32 -17.30 9.53
CA ILE A 193 -11.58 -17.84 9.06
C ILE A 193 -11.94 -17.24 7.71
N ASP A 194 -12.59 -18.06 6.90
CA ASP A 194 -13.05 -17.70 5.55
C ASP A 194 -14.58 -17.50 5.52
N GLU A 195 -15.22 -17.39 6.69
CA GLU A 195 -16.65 -17.09 6.85
C GLU A 195 -16.87 -15.99 7.89
N TRP A 196 -17.70 -14.99 7.55
CA TRP A 196 -18.06 -13.90 8.46
C TRP A 196 -19.56 -13.78 8.64
N THR A 197 -20.06 -14.21 9.78
CA THR A 197 -21.50 -14.20 10.11
C THR A 197 -21.96 -12.97 10.89
N LYS A 198 -21.01 -12.18 11.42
CA LYS A 198 -21.30 -11.01 12.28
C LYS A 198 -21.44 -9.72 11.45
N THR A 199 -22.43 -9.65 10.58
CA THR A 199 -22.63 -8.54 9.62
C THR A 199 -22.86 -7.16 10.25
N ASN A 200 -23.09 -7.10 11.57
CA ASN A 200 -23.23 -5.86 12.33
C ASN A 200 -21.94 -5.37 12.99
N MET A 201 -20.83 -6.07 12.80
CA MET A 201 -19.53 -5.79 13.41
C MET A 201 -18.45 -5.72 12.34
N LEU A 202 -17.31 -5.17 12.74
CA LEU A 202 -16.07 -5.21 11.97
C LEU A 202 -15.11 -6.25 12.58
N PRO A 203 -14.37 -7.01 11.78
CA PRO A 203 -13.28 -7.86 12.28
C PRO A 203 -12.18 -6.99 12.86
N THR A 204 -11.36 -7.54 13.75
CA THR A 204 -10.21 -6.81 14.31
C THR A 204 -9.03 -6.76 13.38
N ALA A 205 -8.89 -7.77 12.51
CA ALA A 205 -7.87 -7.81 11.47
C ALA A 205 -8.35 -8.65 10.28
N LEU A 206 -7.78 -8.35 9.11
CA LEU A 206 -7.91 -9.14 7.89
C LEU A 206 -6.53 -9.47 7.35
N GLU A 207 -6.41 -10.63 6.76
CA GLU A 207 -5.31 -11.00 5.90
C GLU A 207 -5.79 -10.86 4.45
N LEU A 208 -5.09 -10.05 3.68
CA LEU A 208 -5.41 -9.77 2.28
C LEU A 208 -4.33 -10.36 1.40
N THR A 209 -4.73 -11.02 0.33
CA THR A 209 -3.82 -11.54 -0.68
C THR A 209 -4.30 -11.10 -2.06
N LEU A 210 -3.39 -10.53 -2.84
CA LEU A 210 -3.61 -10.17 -4.24
C LEU A 210 -2.66 -10.99 -5.11
N TRP A 211 -3.18 -11.51 -6.21
CA TRP A 211 -2.38 -12.11 -7.28
C TRP A 211 -2.44 -11.22 -8.50
N MET A 212 -1.26 -10.84 -8.97
CA MET A 212 -1.08 -10.06 -10.17
C MET A 212 -0.78 -10.99 -11.35
N GLU A 213 -1.25 -10.61 -12.51
CA GLU A 213 -0.92 -11.26 -13.77
C GLU A 213 0.60 -11.45 -13.89
N PRO A 214 1.06 -12.65 -14.32
CA PRO A 214 2.47 -12.92 -14.47
C PRO A 214 3.11 -11.99 -15.51
N PRO A 215 4.38 -11.60 -15.33
CA PRO A 215 5.08 -10.71 -16.26
C PRO A 215 5.41 -11.37 -17.60
N GLU A 216 5.36 -12.68 -17.68
CA GLU A 216 5.51 -13.51 -18.89
C GLU A 216 4.33 -14.48 -18.97
N ASP A 217 3.87 -14.79 -20.18
CA ASP A 217 2.67 -15.62 -20.44
C ASP A 217 2.71 -17.00 -19.74
N ASP A 218 3.92 -17.56 -19.57
CA ASP A 218 4.15 -18.86 -18.91
C ASP A 218 4.69 -18.70 -17.47
N GLY A 219 4.65 -17.49 -16.91
CA GLY A 219 5.17 -17.18 -15.58
C GLY A 219 4.21 -17.54 -14.45
N GLU A 220 4.72 -17.49 -13.21
CA GLU A 220 3.89 -17.61 -12.03
C GLU A 220 3.31 -16.23 -11.66
N PRO A 221 2.05 -16.16 -11.18
CA PRO A 221 1.46 -14.93 -10.67
C PRO A 221 2.28 -14.31 -9.54
N ILE A 222 2.33 -12.98 -9.49
CA ILE A 222 3.02 -12.29 -8.41
C ILE A 222 2.04 -12.12 -7.26
N GLN A 223 2.33 -12.79 -6.14
CA GLN A 223 1.53 -12.73 -4.93
C GLN A 223 2.00 -11.58 -4.02
N SER A 224 1.05 -10.80 -3.52
CA SER A 224 1.26 -9.78 -2.48
C SER A 224 0.30 -10.04 -1.33
N GLN A 225 0.83 -10.18 -0.10
CA GLN A 225 0.05 -10.49 1.09
C GLN A 225 0.28 -9.45 2.17
N ARG A 226 -0.79 -9.06 2.89
CA ARG A 226 -0.71 -8.10 3.99
C ARG A 226 -1.77 -8.36 5.05
N ILE A 227 -1.37 -8.26 6.32
CA ILE A 227 -2.29 -8.26 7.45
C ILE A 227 -2.62 -6.80 7.80
N VAL A 228 -3.92 -6.50 7.88
CA VAL A 228 -4.45 -5.18 8.17
C VAL A 228 -5.26 -5.22 9.45
N GLU A 229 -4.84 -4.47 10.46
CA GLU A 229 -5.66 -4.25 11.64
C GLU A 229 -6.71 -3.15 11.38
N ILE A 230 -7.96 -3.41 11.81
CA ILE A 230 -9.06 -2.45 11.74
C ILE A 230 -9.26 -1.83 13.12
N PRO A 231 -8.90 -0.55 13.33
CA PRO A 231 -8.95 0.08 14.65
C PRO A 231 -10.36 0.07 15.27
N MET A 232 -11.38 0.23 14.44
CA MET A 232 -12.79 0.19 14.87
C MET A 232 -13.30 -1.24 15.15
N GLY A 233 -12.61 -2.28 14.68
CA GLY A 233 -13.00 -3.67 14.90
C GLY A 233 -13.05 -4.02 16.38
N ALA A 234 -12.03 -3.71 17.13
CA ALA A 234 -11.96 -3.95 18.57
C ALA A 234 -13.07 -3.21 19.35
N LEU A 235 -13.43 -1.99 18.93
CA LEU A 235 -14.50 -1.20 19.53
C LEU A 235 -15.89 -1.75 19.16
N SER A 236 -16.08 -2.22 17.94
CA SER A 236 -17.35 -2.80 17.49
C SER A 236 -17.66 -4.11 18.22
N GLN A 237 -16.66 -4.90 18.54
CA GLN A 237 -16.80 -6.16 19.26
C GLN A 237 -16.91 -5.96 20.78
N ASN A 238 -16.31 -4.91 21.33
CA ASN A 238 -16.36 -4.60 22.76
C ASN A 238 -16.60 -3.10 23.00
N PRO A 239 -17.87 -2.62 22.94
CA PRO A 239 -18.20 -1.22 23.10
C PRO A 239 -17.80 -0.63 24.47
N ASN A 240 -17.51 -1.47 25.46
CA ASN A 240 -17.07 -1.02 26.78
C ASN A 240 -15.61 -0.55 26.80
N LEU A 241 -14.77 -0.92 25.80
CA LEU A 241 -13.39 -0.44 25.71
C LEU A 241 -13.30 1.08 25.48
N GLY A 242 -14.30 1.69 24.79
CA GLY A 242 -14.36 3.14 24.59
C GLY A 242 -14.80 3.95 25.83
N SER A 243 -15.40 3.30 26.83
CA SER A 243 -15.97 3.96 28.01
C SER A 243 -14.99 4.06 29.18
N SER A 244 -13.94 3.26 29.22
CA SER A 244 -13.02 3.15 30.37
C SER A 244 -12.12 4.36 30.55
N SER A 245 -11.80 5.12 29.49
CA SER A 245 -10.93 6.30 29.60
C SER A 245 -11.59 7.52 30.30
N ASN A 246 -12.93 7.54 30.42
CA ASN A 246 -13.65 8.63 31.06
C ASN A 246 -14.06 8.35 32.54
N GLN A 247 -13.93 7.10 33.03
CA GLN A 247 -14.26 6.77 34.41
C GLN A 247 -13.11 6.92 35.38
N GLU A 248 -11.87 6.71 34.96
CA GLU A 248 -10.72 6.94 35.84
C GLU A 248 -10.47 8.42 36.13
N ALA A 249 -10.85 9.33 35.24
CA ALA A 249 -10.76 10.78 35.49
C ALA A 249 -11.82 11.33 36.46
N ARG A 250 -12.90 10.57 36.76
CA ARG A 250 -13.99 11.00 37.64
C ARG A 250 -13.97 10.36 39.05
N GLN A 251 -13.15 9.33 39.28
CA GLN A 251 -13.06 8.69 40.61
C GLN A 251 -11.96 9.26 41.52
N GLY A 252 -11.27 10.30 41.09
CA GLY A 252 -10.17 10.93 41.88
C GLY A 252 -10.56 11.98 42.91
N THR A 253 -11.85 12.26 43.14
CA THR A 253 -12.24 13.32 44.12
C THR A 253 -13.59 13.06 44.79
N SER A 254 -13.70 11.99 45.53
CA SER A 254 -14.68 11.87 46.61
C SER A 254 -14.20 10.99 47.75
N ASN A 255 -13.15 11.43 48.45
CA ASN A 255 -12.93 10.98 49.79
C ASN A 255 -13.90 11.72 50.70
N SER A 256 -15.07 11.16 50.90
CA SER A 256 -15.97 11.57 51.98
C SER A 256 -15.40 11.06 53.30
N ILE A 257 -14.81 11.96 54.06
CA ILE A 257 -14.50 11.72 55.47
C ILE A 257 -15.79 11.72 56.23
N GLY A 258 -16.23 10.53 56.59
CA GLY A 258 -17.33 10.33 57.54
C GLY A 258 -16.87 10.59 58.97
N GLY A 259 -17.59 11.44 59.66
CA GLY A 259 -17.98 11.39 61.04
C GLY A 259 -16.92 11.37 62.13
N GLY A 260 -16.70 12.50 62.78
CA GLY A 260 -16.04 12.63 64.07
C GLY A 260 -16.47 13.92 64.76
N ARG A 261 -17.40 13.82 65.66
CA ARG A 261 -17.81 14.90 66.61
C ARG A 261 -16.59 15.36 67.42
N GLY A 262 -16.31 16.67 67.41
CA GLY A 262 -15.33 17.27 68.30
C GLY A 262 -15.35 18.79 68.26
N ASN A 263 -16.07 19.32 69.21
CA ASN A 263 -16.24 20.73 69.59
C ASN A 263 -14.86 21.42 69.75
N ARG A 264 -14.62 22.59 69.16
CA ARG A 264 -14.08 23.81 69.80
C ARG A 264 -13.64 24.88 68.79
N ARG A 265 -13.92 26.05 69.19
CA ARG A 265 -13.92 27.41 68.68
C ARG A 265 -12.58 27.96 68.17
N PRO A 266 -12.53 29.27 67.85
CA PRO A 266 -12.23 29.78 66.52
C PRO A 266 -10.86 30.51 66.50
N GLY A 267 -10.31 30.76 65.39
CA GLY A 267 -9.10 31.58 65.34
C GLY A 267 -8.55 31.82 63.94
N ILE A 268 -8.83 33.03 63.49
CA ILE A 268 -7.92 33.90 62.76
C ILE A 268 -7.68 33.54 61.27
N SER A 269 -8.33 34.35 60.45
CA SER A 269 -7.95 34.67 59.08
C SER A 269 -6.64 35.47 59.09
N ILE A 270 -5.70 35.07 58.26
CA ILE A 270 -4.66 35.99 57.78
C ILE A 270 -4.59 35.84 56.27
N ASN A 271 -5.04 36.93 55.65
CA ASN A 271 -4.84 37.25 54.27
C ASN A 271 -3.50 38.00 54.15
N THR A 272 -2.60 37.51 53.33
CA THR A 272 -1.47 38.23 52.72
C THR A 272 -1.10 37.38 51.52
N GLY A 273 -1.12 37.82 50.33
CA GLY A 273 -0.76 39.11 49.77
C GLY A 273 0.33 38.86 48.76
N ASN A 274 0.00 39.06 47.55
CA ASN A 274 0.85 39.77 46.57
C ASN A 274 2.25 39.26 46.22
N GLY A 275 2.46 39.23 44.93
CA GLY A 275 3.77 39.21 44.26
C GLY A 275 3.77 38.15 43.12
N GLY A 276 3.64 38.42 41.91
CA GLY A 276 4.19 39.54 41.13
C GLY A 276 5.33 39.00 40.29
N ASN A 277 5.20 39.23 39.02
CA ASN A 277 6.30 39.19 38.03
C ASN A 277 6.64 37.79 37.44
N GLY A 278 6.53 37.57 36.16
CA GLY A 278 7.14 38.31 35.06
C GLY A 278 7.95 37.36 34.24
N GLY A 279 7.80 37.37 33.02
CA GLY A 279 8.92 36.93 32.19
C GLY A 279 8.67 35.83 31.16
N GLY A 280 8.57 36.27 29.94
CA GLY A 280 9.33 35.66 28.87
C GLY A 280 8.61 34.64 27.96
N ARG A 281 7.89 35.13 26.96
CA ARG A 281 7.75 34.38 25.70
C ARG A 281 9.09 34.48 24.96
N PRO A 282 9.66 33.41 24.47
CA PRO A 282 10.62 33.46 23.38
C PRO A 282 9.88 33.39 22.02
N ASN A 283 10.18 34.33 21.18
CA ASN A 283 9.84 34.43 19.78
C ASN A 283 10.25 33.16 19.01
N ALA A 284 9.33 32.63 18.22
CA ALA A 284 9.65 31.71 17.13
C ALA A 284 10.24 32.48 15.94
N PRO A 285 11.32 32.01 15.33
CA PRO A 285 11.80 32.54 14.08
C PRO A 285 10.94 32.07 12.90
N SER A 286 10.42 33.03 12.16
CA SER A 286 9.84 32.85 10.83
C SER A 286 10.97 32.50 9.86
N GLY A 287 11.06 31.22 9.49
CA GLY A 287 11.92 30.75 8.40
C GLY A 287 11.04 30.31 7.24
N GLY A 288 10.85 31.19 6.26
CA GLY A 288 10.24 30.87 4.99
C GLY A 288 11.16 29.93 4.22
N ALA A 289 10.65 28.72 3.89
CA ALA A 289 11.28 27.85 2.91
C ALA A 289 10.87 28.30 1.50
N PRO A 290 11.80 28.36 0.53
CA PRO A 290 11.48 28.72 -0.84
C PRO A 290 10.74 27.56 -1.53
N MET A 291 9.64 27.89 -2.22
CA MET A 291 8.95 26.99 -3.15
C MET A 291 9.87 26.59 -4.30
N PRO A 292 9.87 25.30 -4.71
CA PRO A 292 10.49 24.91 -5.95
C PRO A 292 9.68 25.38 -7.16
N PRO A 293 10.33 25.71 -8.29
CA PRO A 293 9.67 26.18 -9.48
C PRO A 293 8.85 25.05 -10.14
N GLY A 294 7.67 25.44 -10.65
CA GLY A 294 6.68 24.58 -11.27
C GLY A 294 7.25 23.71 -12.39
N GLY A 295 7.09 22.41 -12.23
CA GLY A 295 7.25 21.42 -13.28
C GLY A 295 6.00 21.38 -14.15
N MET A 296 6.17 21.65 -15.46
CA MET A 296 5.14 21.48 -16.47
C MET A 296 4.69 20.02 -16.53
N ALA A 297 3.38 19.81 -16.43
CA ALA A 297 2.76 18.51 -16.71
C ALA A 297 2.94 18.11 -18.20
N PRO A 298 3.21 16.84 -18.50
CA PRO A 298 3.26 16.38 -19.87
C PRO A 298 1.85 16.32 -20.49
N PRO A 299 1.72 16.52 -21.81
CA PRO A 299 0.44 16.49 -22.50
C PRO A 299 -0.10 15.05 -22.58
N ILE A 300 -1.40 14.94 -22.35
CA ILE A 300 -2.19 13.70 -22.48
C ILE A 300 -2.29 13.36 -23.98
N PRO A 301 -1.95 12.17 -24.45
CA PRO A 301 -2.21 11.73 -25.80
C PRO A 301 -3.72 11.49 -26.01
N ARG A 302 -4.21 11.98 -27.15
CA ARG A 302 -5.57 11.74 -27.66
C ARG A 302 -5.66 10.37 -28.30
#